data_1c30f66669bc50ceb2348902e6b7c33c
#
_entry.id   1c30f66669bc50ceb2348902e6b7c33c
#
_cell.length_a   1.000
_cell.length_b   1.000
_cell.length_c   1.000
_cell.angle_alpha   90.00
_cell.angle_beta   90.00
_cell.angle_gamma   90.00
#
_symmetry.space_group_name_H-M   'P 1'
#
loop_
_entity.id
_entity.type
_entity.pdbx_description
1 polymer ?
#
loop_
_entity_poly.entity_id
_entity_poly.type
_entity_poly.pdbx_seq_one_letter_code
_entity_poly.pdbx_strand_id
1 'polypeptide(L)'
;ATRQADLMKWEGLDQQLPLVAAACPYIGHYQTRAKGTVCGSLVHADPSSELPLCLAVLEGEVDLQSTKGKRTLKASEFQTGMLSTAKQPDEMVVAARYPVARTGEGYAFAEMAQRRGDFAIVALAAIANASHITLGIGGVADSPTVREWEMLEGDALDDALNEFAWDLGGYDDIHATARYRRELVRRLGRRVIEEAKSCRS
;
A
#
# COMPACT_ATOMS: atom_id res chain seq x y z
N ALA A 1 14.17 -10.04 -12.44
CA ALA A 1 13.70 -9.22 -11.31
C ALA A 1 13.46 -7.80 -11.80
N THR A 2 12.19 -7.39 -11.91
CA THR A 2 11.79 -6.04 -12.34
C THR A 2 12.28 -5.01 -11.32
N ARG A 3 13.09 -4.05 -11.75
CA ARG A 3 13.55 -2.96 -10.90
C ARG A 3 12.41 -1.94 -10.72
N GLN A 4 12.40 -1.27 -9.59
CA GLN A 4 11.42 -0.21 -9.34
C GLN A 4 11.51 0.90 -10.40
N ALA A 5 12.73 1.27 -10.82
CA ALA A 5 12.94 2.24 -11.89
C ALA A 5 12.42 1.78 -13.26
N ASP A 6 12.42 0.47 -13.53
CA ASP A 6 11.90 -0.09 -14.78
C ASP A 6 10.37 -0.13 -14.75
N LEU A 7 9.77 -0.46 -13.60
CA LEU A 7 8.32 -0.34 -13.40
C LEU A 7 7.83 1.08 -13.69
N MET A 8 8.51 2.09 -13.16
CA MET A 8 8.14 3.51 -13.35
C MET A 8 8.24 3.98 -14.81
N LYS A 9 8.98 3.30 -15.66
CA LYS A 9 9.12 3.61 -17.09
C LYS A 9 8.16 2.84 -17.98
N TRP A 10 7.39 1.92 -17.40
CA TRP A 10 6.45 1.15 -18.17
C TRP A 10 5.29 2.03 -18.66
N GLU A 11 5.12 2.15 -19.98
CA GLU A 11 4.13 3.04 -20.61
C GLU A 11 2.68 2.73 -20.24
N GLY A 12 2.38 1.49 -19.84
CA GLY A 12 1.05 1.07 -19.37
C GLY A 12 0.77 1.35 -17.90
N LEU A 13 1.74 1.89 -17.12
CA LEU A 13 1.63 1.97 -15.67
C LEU A 13 0.44 2.80 -15.22
N ASP A 14 0.30 4.01 -15.75
CA ASP A 14 -0.77 4.96 -15.35
C ASP A 14 -2.17 4.43 -15.68
N GLN A 15 -2.31 3.68 -16.78
CA GLN A 15 -3.60 3.17 -17.22
C GLN A 15 -3.96 1.83 -16.56
N GLN A 16 -2.99 0.95 -16.40
CA GLN A 16 -3.26 -0.40 -15.89
C GLN A 16 -3.09 -0.53 -14.39
N LEU A 17 -2.20 0.26 -13.78
CA LEU A 17 -1.93 0.22 -12.33
C LEU A 17 -1.87 1.64 -11.74
N PRO A 18 -2.95 2.45 -11.86
CA PRO A 18 -2.96 3.86 -11.44
C PRO A 18 -2.60 4.05 -9.96
N LEU A 19 -2.99 3.13 -9.06
CA LEU A 19 -2.61 3.18 -7.66
C LEU A 19 -1.08 3.05 -7.48
N VAL A 20 -0.46 2.11 -8.20
CA VAL A 20 0.99 1.91 -8.15
C VAL A 20 1.71 3.10 -8.80
N ALA A 21 1.16 3.64 -9.89
CA ALA A 21 1.69 4.84 -10.54
C ALA A 21 1.71 6.03 -9.57
N ALA A 22 0.61 6.26 -8.84
CA ALA A 22 0.51 7.31 -7.84
C ALA A 22 1.49 7.13 -6.66
N ALA A 23 1.78 5.88 -6.27
CA ALA A 23 2.73 5.55 -5.20
C ALA A 23 4.20 5.69 -5.62
N CYS A 24 4.52 5.39 -6.86
CA CYS A 24 5.90 5.36 -7.38
C CYS A 24 6.77 6.59 -7.06
N PRO A 25 6.26 7.85 -7.12
CA PRO A 25 7.05 9.05 -6.80
C PRO A 25 7.54 9.13 -5.36
N TYR A 26 6.93 8.38 -4.45
CA TYR A 26 7.27 8.35 -3.02
C TYR A 26 8.34 7.31 -2.71
N ILE A 27 8.48 6.25 -3.51
CA ILE A 27 9.43 5.16 -3.28
C ILE A 27 10.87 5.68 -3.25
N GLY A 28 11.39 5.86 -2.06
CA GLY A 28 12.79 6.16 -1.81
C GLY A 28 13.43 7.20 -2.76
N HIS A 29 14.76 7.13 -2.89
CA HIS A 29 15.52 7.98 -3.80
C HIS A 29 15.90 7.25 -5.09
N TYR A 30 16.42 8.00 -6.08
CA TYR A 30 16.83 7.44 -7.38
C TYR A 30 17.73 6.20 -7.24
N GLN A 31 18.70 6.25 -6.33
CA GLN A 31 19.64 5.15 -6.11
C GLN A 31 18.94 3.88 -5.61
N THR A 32 17.94 4.04 -4.75
CA THR A 32 17.10 2.95 -4.23
C THR A 32 16.31 2.31 -5.37
N ARG A 33 15.61 3.12 -6.16
CA ARG A 33 14.78 2.62 -7.27
C ARG A 33 15.58 2.00 -8.40
N ALA A 34 16.79 2.52 -8.65
CA ALA A 34 17.68 1.99 -9.71
C ALA A 34 18.22 0.60 -9.39
N LYS A 35 18.34 0.23 -8.12
CA LYS A 35 18.83 -1.07 -7.65
C LYS A 35 17.75 -1.97 -7.06
N GLY A 36 16.79 -1.39 -6.34
CA GLY A 36 15.68 -2.09 -5.70
C GLY A 36 14.74 -2.71 -6.73
N THR A 37 14.20 -3.88 -6.38
CA THR A 37 13.24 -4.60 -7.21
C THR A 37 11.86 -4.60 -6.58
N VAL A 38 10.81 -4.78 -7.39
CA VAL A 38 9.42 -4.90 -6.91
C VAL A 38 9.31 -6.03 -5.89
N CYS A 39 9.69 -7.25 -6.27
CA CYS A 39 9.65 -8.40 -5.37
C CYS A 39 10.56 -8.23 -4.14
N GLY A 40 11.69 -7.53 -4.28
CA GLY A 40 12.59 -7.23 -3.16
C GLY A 40 11.93 -6.36 -2.10
N SER A 41 11.16 -5.33 -2.50
CA SER A 41 10.38 -4.50 -1.58
C SER A 41 9.33 -5.32 -0.83
N LEU A 42 8.64 -6.24 -1.52
CA LEU A 42 7.65 -7.13 -0.89
C LEU A 42 8.27 -8.08 0.13
N VAL A 43 9.43 -8.67 -0.22
CA VAL A 43 10.16 -9.60 0.69
C VAL A 43 10.75 -8.87 1.88
N HIS A 44 11.18 -7.61 1.70
CA HIS A 44 11.66 -6.78 2.79
C HIS A 44 10.58 -6.53 3.85
N ALA A 45 9.34 -6.45 3.41
CA ALA A 45 8.15 -6.35 4.27
C ALA A 45 8.20 -5.21 5.29
N ASP A 46 8.80 -4.08 4.90
CA ASP A 46 8.74 -2.87 5.71
C ASP A 46 7.30 -2.33 5.68
N PRO A 47 6.65 -2.15 6.84
CA PRO A 47 5.26 -1.68 6.91
C PRO A 47 5.07 -0.26 6.36
N SER A 48 6.14 0.52 6.23
CA SER A 48 6.13 1.88 5.66
C SER A 48 6.33 1.89 4.15
N SER A 49 6.47 0.71 3.51
CA SER A 49 6.74 0.63 2.06
C SER A 49 5.46 0.73 1.22
N GLU A 50 5.54 1.46 0.13
CA GLU A 50 4.44 1.79 -0.77
C GLU A 50 3.96 0.58 -1.59
N LEU A 51 4.89 -0.23 -2.13
CA LEU A 51 4.54 -1.38 -2.98
C LEU A 51 3.80 -2.49 -2.23
N PRO A 52 4.19 -2.88 -0.99
CA PRO A 52 3.41 -3.79 -0.15
C PRO A 52 2.01 -3.26 0.14
N LEU A 53 1.88 -1.96 0.44
CA LEU A 53 0.58 -1.31 0.68
C LEU A 53 -0.31 -1.38 -0.56
N CYS A 54 0.20 -1.00 -1.73
CA CYS A 54 -0.53 -1.09 -3.00
C CYS A 54 -0.95 -2.54 -3.31
N LEU A 55 -0.06 -3.53 -3.05
CA LEU A 55 -0.38 -4.93 -3.27
C LEU A 55 -1.54 -5.39 -2.36
N ALA A 56 -1.53 -4.96 -1.09
CA ALA A 56 -2.57 -5.30 -0.14
C ALA A 56 -3.93 -4.70 -0.52
N VAL A 57 -3.96 -3.42 -0.88
CA VAL A 57 -5.20 -2.69 -1.27
C VAL A 57 -5.79 -3.25 -2.56
N LEU A 58 -4.96 -3.65 -3.51
CA LEU A 58 -5.39 -4.26 -4.78
C LEU A 58 -5.70 -5.76 -4.64
N GLU A 59 -5.59 -6.36 -3.45
CA GLU A 59 -5.76 -7.80 -3.24
C GLU A 59 -4.85 -8.64 -4.14
N GLY A 60 -3.63 -8.17 -4.36
CA GLY A 60 -2.66 -8.83 -5.22
C GLY A 60 -2.07 -10.09 -4.61
N GLU A 61 -1.23 -10.77 -5.38
CA GLU A 61 -0.66 -12.06 -5.05
C GLU A 61 0.85 -12.09 -5.21
N VAL A 62 1.49 -13.01 -4.50
CA VAL A 62 2.93 -13.27 -4.56
C VAL A 62 3.18 -14.74 -4.89
N ASP A 63 3.97 -15.00 -5.93
CA ASP A 63 4.41 -16.35 -6.27
C ASP A 63 5.75 -16.67 -5.59
N LEU A 64 5.76 -17.78 -4.90
CA LEU A 64 6.94 -18.35 -4.26
C LEU A 64 7.36 -19.63 -4.97
N GLN A 65 8.66 -19.84 -5.08
CA GLN A 65 9.24 -21.02 -5.69
C GLN A 65 10.41 -21.54 -4.85
N SER A 66 10.44 -22.86 -4.65
CA SER A 66 11.57 -23.61 -4.11
C SER A 66 11.93 -24.77 -5.03
N THR A 67 12.94 -25.57 -4.66
CA THR A 67 13.24 -26.84 -5.33
C THR A 67 12.13 -27.89 -5.18
N LYS A 68 11.23 -27.72 -4.20
CA LYS A 68 10.13 -28.64 -3.91
C LYS A 68 8.84 -28.30 -4.66
N GLY A 69 8.72 -27.08 -5.22
CA GLY A 69 7.53 -26.67 -5.94
C GLY A 69 7.29 -25.16 -5.94
N LYS A 70 6.09 -24.80 -6.36
CA LYS A 70 5.59 -23.41 -6.41
C LYS A 70 4.32 -23.30 -5.58
N ARG A 71 4.12 -22.13 -4.97
CA ARG A 71 2.86 -21.74 -4.34
C ARG A 71 2.60 -20.25 -4.52
N THR A 72 1.35 -19.85 -4.46
CA THR A 72 0.91 -18.46 -4.51
C THR A 72 0.27 -18.11 -3.17
N LEU A 73 0.56 -16.92 -2.66
CA LEU A 73 -0.07 -16.36 -1.47
C LEU A 73 -0.73 -15.03 -1.82
N LYS A 74 -1.87 -14.74 -1.23
CA LYS A 74 -2.46 -13.40 -1.26
C LYS A 74 -1.58 -12.43 -0.49
N ALA A 75 -1.67 -11.15 -0.80
CA ALA A 75 -0.95 -10.10 -0.08
C ALA A 75 -1.19 -10.16 1.44
N SER A 76 -2.44 -10.40 1.85
CA SER A 76 -2.86 -10.53 3.26
C SER A 76 -2.26 -11.74 3.99
N GLU A 77 -1.83 -12.75 3.25
CA GLU A 77 -1.20 -13.96 3.80
C GLU A 77 0.33 -13.88 3.75
N PHE A 78 0.86 -13.02 2.87
CA PHE A 78 2.29 -12.96 2.60
C PHE A 78 3.06 -12.13 3.63
N GLN A 79 2.60 -10.90 3.94
CA GLN A 79 3.23 -10.04 4.93
C GLN A 79 2.65 -10.32 6.32
N THR A 80 3.45 -10.93 7.19
CA THR A 80 3.00 -11.46 8.49
C THR A 80 3.33 -10.57 9.67
N GLY A 81 4.06 -9.48 9.44
CA GLY A 81 4.45 -8.51 10.45
C GLY A 81 5.62 -7.63 9.98
N MET A 82 6.13 -6.82 10.87
CA MET A 82 7.26 -5.94 10.58
C MET A 82 8.49 -6.75 10.11
N LEU A 83 8.98 -6.46 8.90
CA LEU A 83 10.11 -7.14 8.27
C LEU A 83 9.96 -8.67 8.20
N SER A 84 8.71 -9.14 8.18
CA SER A 84 8.39 -10.57 8.25
C SER A 84 7.41 -10.98 7.17
N THR A 85 7.68 -12.12 6.54
CA THR A 85 6.81 -12.70 5.51
C THR A 85 6.60 -14.20 5.76
N ALA A 86 5.55 -14.74 5.15
CA ALA A 86 5.27 -16.19 5.14
C ALA A 86 6.21 -17.01 4.23
N LYS A 87 7.23 -16.35 3.61
CA LYS A 87 8.25 -17.02 2.80
C LYS A 87 9.10 -17.95 3.65
N GLN A 88 9.23 -19.20 3.22
CA GLN A 88 10.12 -20.17 3.86
C GLN A 88 11.61 -19.88 3.51
N PRO A 89 12.57 -20.35 4.32
CA PRO A 89 13.99 -20.12 4.05
C PRO A 89 14.49 -20.65 2.70
N ASP A 90 13.90 -21.72 2.18
CA ASP A 90 14.24 -22.36 0.91
C ASP A 90 13.41 -21.83 -0.28
N GLU A 91 12.57 -20.81 -0.07
CA GLU A 91 11.76 -20.18 -1.11
C GLU A 91 12.34 -18.87 -1.61
N MET A 92 12.04 -18.55 -2.86
CA MET A 92 12.28 -17.27 -3.48
C MET A 92 10.97 -16.70 -4.04
N VAL A 93 10.73 -15.41 -3.86
CA VAL A 93 9.65 -14.71 -4.54
C VAL A 93 10.05 -14.51 -6.00
N VAL A 94 9.29 -15.10 -6.90
CA VAL A 94 9.58 -15.08 -8.35
C VAL A 94 8.68 -14.14 -9.12
N ALA A 95 7.49 -13.82 -8.60
CA ALA A 95 6.58 -12.85 -9.20
C ALA A 95 5.70 -12.18 -8.14
N ALA A 96 5.22 -10.98 -8.48
CA ALA A 96 4.11 -10.31 -7.79
C ALA A 96 3.06 -9.98 -8.85
N ARG A 97 1.78 -10.21 -8.53
CA ARG A 97 0.64 -9.91 -9.38
C ARG A 97 -0.17 -8.79 -8.76
N TYR A 98 -0.20 -7.67 -9.44
CA TYR A 98 -1.06 -6.54 -9.10
C TYR A 98 -2.28 -6.59 -10.02
N PRO A 99 -3.50 -6.71 -9.50
CA PRO A 99 -4.71 -6.58 -10.30
C PRO A 99 -4.72 -5.24 -11.06
N VAL A 100 -5.11 -5.29 -12.32
CA VAL A 100 -5.21 -4.08 -13.16
C VAL A 100 -6.46 -3.27 -12.80
N ALA A 101 -6.44 -1.98 -13.14
CA ALA A 101 -7.55 -1.06 -12.92
C ALA A 101 -8.85 -1.57 -13.55
N ARG A 102 -9.98 -1.30 -12.90
CA ARG A 102 -11.31 -1.65 -13.35
C ARG A 102 -12.10 -0.39 -13.71
N THR A 103 -12.91 -0.48 -14.74
CA THR A 103 -13.82 0.60 -15.13
C THR A 103 -14.76 0.95 -13.98
N GLY A 104 -14.95 2.23 -13.71
CA GLY A 104 -15.78 2.73 -12.61
C GLY A 104 -15.08 2.80 -11.26
N GLU A 105 -13.81 2.41 -11.19
CA GLU A 105 -12.96 2.59 -9.98
C GLU A 105 -12.06 3.81 -10.14
N GLY A 106 -11.89 4.55 -9.07
CA GLY A 106 -10.89 5.59 -8.93
C GLY A 106 -9.85 5.21 -7.89
N TYR A 107 -8.64 5.69 -8.07
CA TYR A 107 -7.46 5.29 -7.30
C TYR A 107 -6.72 6.53 -6.83
N ALA A 108 -6.29 6.54 -5.56
CA ALA A 108 -5.48 7.62 -5.03
C ALA A 108 -4.46 7.12 -4.01
N PHE A 109 -3.36 7.83 -3.90
CA PHE A 109 -2.29 7.56 -2.94
C PHE A 109 -1.82 8.85 -2.29
N ALA A 110 -1.60 8.83 -1.00
CA ALA A 110 -1.00 9.92 -0.26
C ALA A 110 -0.01 9.39 0.78
N GLU A 111 1.03 10.16 1.05
CA GLU A 111 2.03 9.81 2.03
C GLU A 111 2.46 11.04 2.81
N MET A 112 2.74 10.84 4.10
CA MET A 112 3.42 11.78 4.96
C MET A 112 4.73 11.17 5.42
N ALA A 113 5.84 11.79 5.06
CA ALA A 113 7.20 11.48 5.52
C ALA A 113 7.88 12.76 6.01
N GLN A 114 9.02 12.65 6.68
CA GLN A 114 9.79 13.86 7.08
C GLN A 114 10.36 14.59 5.87
N ARG A 115 10.84 13.84 4.89
CA ARG A 115 11.33 14.36 3.60
C ARG A 115 10.86 13.42 2.49
N ARG A 116 10.73 13.94 1.29
CA ARG A 116 10.38 13.14 0.13
C ARG A 116 11.44 12.05 -0.11
N GLY A 117 11.00 10.79 -0.14
CA GLY A 117 11.85 9.62 -0.31
C GLY A 117 12.37 9.01 1.00
N ASP A 118 12.07 9.58 2.16
CA ASP A 118 12.21 8.89 3.45
C ASP A 118 11.05 7.90 3.64
N PHE A 119 11.18 6.98 4.60
CA PHE A 119 10.10 6.07 4.97
C PHE A 119 8.86 6.83 5.46
N ALA A 120 7.69 6.31 5.09
CA ALA A 120 6.42 6.91 5.46
C ALA A 120 6.21 6.91 6.98
N ILE A 121 5.84 8.05 7.54
CA ILE A 121 5.19 8.11 8.85
C ILE A 121 3.81 7.47 8.75
N VAL A 122 3.07 7.82 7.69
CA VAL A 122 1.81 7.20 7.30
C VAL A 122 1.71 7.24 5.77
N ALA A 123 1.46 6.09 5.15
CA ALA A 123 1.08 5.97 3.75
C ALA A 123 -0.37 5.51 3.63
N LEU A 124 -1.09 6.04 2.66
CA LEU A 124 -2.51 5.77 2.44
C LEU A 124 -2.74 5.47 0.97
N ALA A 125 -3.45 4.38 0.70
CA ALA A 125 -3.85 3.98 -0.63
C ALA A 125 -5.37 3.75 -0.63
N ALA A 126 -6.09 4.37 -1.56
CA ALA A 126 -7.55 4.26 -1.64
C ALA A 126 -8.02 3.81 -3.01
N ILE A 127 -9.07 3.02 -3.00
CA ILE A 127 -9.91 2.69 -4.16
C ILE A 127 -11.34 3.10 -3.84
N ALA A 128 -12.01 3.73 -4.78
CA ALA A 128 -13.44 4.03 -4.64
C ALA A 128 -14.19 3.68 -5.94
N ASN A 129 -15.35 3.05 -5.81
CA ASN A 129 -16.30 2.82 -6.90
C ASN A 129 -17.67 3.40 -6.52
N ALA A 130 -18.73 3.05 -7.27
CA ALA A 130 -20.07 3.58 -7.01
C ALA A 130 -20.65 3.15 -5.66
N SER A 131 -20.23 2.01 -5.10
CA SER A 131 -20.83 1.38 -3.92
C SER A 131 -19.90 1.17 -2.75
N HIS A 132 -18.59 1.16 -2.96
CA HIS A 132 -17.61 0.81 -1.92
C HIS A 132 -16.40 1.74 -1.92
N ILE A 133 -15.77 1.81 -0.75
CA ILE A 133 -14.49 2.48 -0.49
C ILE A 133 -13.56 1.45 0.14
N THR A 134 -12.36 1.28 -0.42
CA THR A 134 -11.28 0.52 0.19
C THR A 134 -10.16 1.49 0.57
N LEU A 135 -9.71 1.44 1.82
CA LEU A 135 -8.58 2.23 2.31
C LEU A 135 -7.55 1.31 2.96
N GLY A 136 -6.33 1.38 2.47
CA GLY A 136 -5.17 0.75 3.09
C GLY A 136 -4.27 1.78 3.76
N ILE A 137 -3.70 1.38 4.91
CA ILE A 137 -2.79 2.20 5.72
C ILE A 137 -1.48 1.44 5.91
N GLY A 138 -0.36 2.12 5.59
CA GLY A 138 1.01 1.68 5.89
C GLY A 138 1.67 2.60 6.93
N GLY A 139 2.69 2.08 7.62
CA GLY A 139 3.50 2.82 8.58
C GLY A 139 2.86 3.02 9.97
N VAL A 140 1.69 2.46 10.24
CA VAL A 140 0.95 2.64 11.52
C VAL A 140 0.84 1.35 12.32
N ALA A 141 0.76 0.22 11.65
CA ALA A 141 0.78 -1.13 12.24
C ALA A 141 1.98 -1.92 11.69
N ASP A 142 2.18 -3.15 12.16
CA ASP A 142 3.30 -4.01 11.77
C ASP A 142 3.26 -4.50 10.31
N SER A 143 2.12 -4.33 9.65
CA SER A 143 1.90 -4.63 8.23
C SER A 143 0.85 -3.69 7.65
N PRO A 144 0.74 -3.56 6.32
CA PRO A 144 -0.35 -2.84 5.68
C PRO A 144 -1.70 -3.37 6.17
N THR A 145 -2.55 -2.48 6.64
CA THR A 145 -3.89 -2.82 7.11
C THR A 145 -4.91 -2.21 6.16
N VAL A 146 -5.84 -3.03 5.69
CA VAL A 146 -6.86 -2.62 4.71
C VAL A 146 -8.24 -2.74 5.32
N ARG A 147 -9.09 -1.76 5.07
CA ARG A 147 -10.50 -1.78 5.44
C ARG A 147 -11.37 -1.36 4.26
N GLU A 148 -12.48 -2.04 4.13
CA GLU A 148 -13.51 -1.75 3.13
C GLU A 148 -14.80 -1.31 3.83
N TRP A 149 -15.50 -0.36 3.23
CA TRP A 149 -16.82 0.11 3.64
C TRP A 149 -17.73 0.22 2.41
N GLU A 150 -19.04 0.10 2.62
CA GLU A 150 -20.00 0.67 1.68
C GLU A 150 -19.72 2.17 1.52
N MET A 151 -20.27 2.79 0.46
CA MET A 151 -20.06 4.20 0.20
C MET A 151 -20.50 5.04 1.40
N LEU A 152 -19.55 5.77 1.98
CA LEU A 152 -19.74 6.67 3.11
C LEU A 152 -19.42 8.12 2.71
N GLU A 153 -20.13 9.06 3.31
CA GLU A 153 -19.96 10.51 3.10
C GLU A 153 -20.14 11.28 4.42
N GLY A 154 -19.68 12.54 4.43
CA GLY A 154 -19.88 13.44 5.56
C GLY A 154 -19.37 12.89 6.89
N ASP A 155 -20.19 13.01 7.93
CA ASP A 155 -19.84 12.60 9.29
C ASP A 155 -19.66 11.09 9.44
N ALA A 156 -20.42 10.28 8.67
CA ALA A 156 -20.29 8.82 8.69
C ALA A 156 -18.90 8.37 8.21
N LEU A 157 -18.32 9.04 7.22
CA LEU A 157 -16.96 8.78 6.78
C LEU A 157 -15.94 9.19 7.87
N ASP A 158 -16.14 10.33 8.51
CA ASP A 158 -15.26 10.80 9.59
C ASP A 158 -15.28 9.85 10.79
N ASP A 159 -16.44 9.34 11.17
CA ASP A 159 -16.59 8.36 12.25
C ASP A 159 -15.90 7.03 11.91
N ALA A 160 -16.09 6.52 10.69
CA ALA A 160 -15.44 5.31 10.21
C ALA A 160 -13.90 5.44 10.18
N LEU A 161 -13.38 6.58 9.72
CA LEU A 161 -11.96 6.88 9.73
C LEU A 161 -11.41 7.01 11.16
N ASN A 162 -12.17 7.60 12.08
CA ASN A 162 -11.80 7.70 13.47
C ASN A 162 -11.71 6.32 14.13
N GLU A 163 -12.71 5.46 13.93
CA GLU A 163 -12.71 4.08 14.41
C GLU A 163 -11.50 3.31 13.85
N PHE A 164 -11.28 3.37 12.54
CA PHE A 164 -10.15 2.70 11.91
C PHE A 164 -8.80 3.17 12.45
N ALA A 165 -8.64 4.49 12.65
CA ALA A 165 -7.41 5.05 13.21
C ALA A 165 -7.13 4.54 14.64
N TRP A 166 -8.16 4.33 15.45
CA TRP A 166 -8.03 3.76 16.79
C TRP A 166 -7.71 2.26 16.76
N ASP A 167 -8.34 1.50 15.89
CA ASP A 167 -8.09 0.06 15.72
C ASP A 167 -6.65 -0.23 15.27
N LEU A 168 -6.06 0.64 14.44
CA LEU A 168 -4.66 0.57 14.06
C LEU A 168 -3.69 0.74 15.24
N GLY A 169 -4.13 1.38 16.33
CA GLY A 169 -3.34 1.67 17.51
C GLY A 169 -2.22 2.68 17.27
N GLY A 170 -1.30 2.36 16.40
CA GLY A 170 -0.08 3.13 16.15
C GLY A 170 0.99 2.90 17.23
N TYR A 171 2.18 3.39 16.99
CA TYR A 171 3.33 3.33 17.91
C TYR A 171 4.09 4.65 17.94
N ASP A 172 4.82 4.85 19.03
CA ASP A 172 5.73 5.97 19.20
C ASP A 172 7.13 5.57 18.75
N ASP A 173 7.77 6.41 17.94
CA ASP A 173 9.17 6.29 17.55
C ASP A 173 9.85 7.66 17.47
N ILE A 174 11.09 7.69 16.95
CA ILE A 174 11.85 8.94 16.77
C ILE A 174 11.23 9.88 15.71
N HIS A 175 10.32 9.40 14.87
CA HIS A 175 9.73 10.16 13.78
C HIS A 175 8.36 10.72 14.12
N ALA A 176 7.55 9.97 14.89
CA ALA A 176 6.17 10.36 15.16
C ALA A 176 5.60 9.62 16.38
N THR A 177 4.64 10.27 17.05
CA THR A 177 3.84 9.63 18.09
C THR A 177 2.66 8.86 17.50
N ALA A 178 2.16 7.83 18.20
CA ALA A 178 0.94 7.11 17.85
C ALA A 178 -0.25 8.06 17.65
N ARG A 179 -0.37 9.10 18.51
CA ARG A 179 -1.41 10.14 18.39
C ARG A 179 -1.30 10.87 17.04
N TYR A 180 -0.10 11.27 16.64
CA TYR A 180 0.12 11.98 15.37
C TYR A 180 -0.18 11.08 14.18
N ARG A 181 0.23 9.80 14.22
CA ARG A 181 -0.09 8.83 13.16
C ARG A 181 -1.60 8.65 12.99
N ARG A 182 -2.36 8.49 14.10
CA ARG A 182 -3.84 8.42 14.04
C ARG A 182 -4.47 9.67 13.45
N GLU A 183 -3.98 10.85 13.83
CA GLU A 183 -4.50 12.11 13.27
C GLU A 183 -4.21 12.22 11.76
N LEU A 184 -3.06 11.76 11.29
CA LEU A 184 -2.75 11.68 9.86
C LEU A 184 -3.69 10.72 9.14
N VAL A 185 -3.97 9.54 9.71
CA VAL A 185 -4.92 8.58 9.13
C VAL A 185 -6.29 9.25 8.92
N ARG A 186 -6.80 9.97 9.91
CA ARG A 186 -8.10 10.66 9.81
C ARG A 186 -8.12 11.73 8.73
N ARG A 187 -7.15 12.65 8.76
CA ARG A 187 -7.13 13.80 7.83
C ARG A 187 -6.76 13.42 6.42
N LEU A 188 -5.69 12.66 6.26
CA LEU A 188 -5.24 12.22 4.93
C LEU A 188 -6.16 11.15 4.36
N GLY A 189 -6.74 10.28 5.22
CA GLY A 189 -7.70 9.25 4.81
C GLY A 189 -8.91 9.86 4.12
N ARG A 190 -9.51 10.90 4.72
CA ARG A 190 -10.60 11.64 4.07
C ARG A 190 -10.18 12.18 2.71
N ARG A 191 -9.05 12.89 2.65
CA ARG A 191 -8.56 13.50 1.42
C ARG A 191 -8.31 12.46 0.32
N VAL A 192 -7.63 11.36 0.63
CA VAL A 192 -7.29 10.35 -0.38
C VAL A 192 -8.53 9.60 -0.87
N ILE A 193 -9.53 9.38 -0.01
CA ILE A 193 -10.82 8.81 -0.41
C ILE A 193 -11.58 9.74 -1.36
N GLU A 194 -11.67 11.04 -1.03
CA GLU A 194 -12.34 12.01 -1.90
C GLU A 194 -11.60 12.17 -3.24
N GLU A 195 -10.29 12.11 -3.25
CA GLU A 195 -9.48 12.08 -4.47
C GLU A 195 -9.80 10.83 -5.31
N ALA A 196 -9.81 9.64 -4.69
CA ALA A 196 -10.19 8.41 -5.39
C ALA A 196 -11.61 8.49 -5.96
N LYS A 197 -12.59 9.04 -5.21
CA LYS A 197 -13.95 9.25 -5.72
C LYS A 197 -13.98 10.18 -6.93
N SER A 198 -13.14 11.21 -6.98
CA SER A 198 -13.09 12.17 -8.08
C SER A 198 -12.41 11.62 -9.34
N CYS A 199 -11.54 10.60 -9.20
CA CYS A 199 -10.80 9.96 -10.29
C CYS A 199 -11.55 8.76 -10.92
N ARG A 200 -12.78 8.49 -10.53
CA ARG A 200 -13.58 7.41 -11.14
C ARG A 200 -13.83 7.67 -12.64
N SER A 201 -13.47 6.73 -13.48
CA SER A 201 -13.57 6.81 -14.94
C SER A 201 -14.54 5.75 -15.52
#